data_ed893731b1c947d6bb15a231f31d9cd0
#
_entry.id   ed893731b1c947d6bb15a231f31d9cd0
#
_cell.length_a   1.000
_cell.length_b   1.000
_cell.length_c   1.000
_cell.angle_alpha   90.00
_cell.angle_beta   90.00
_cell.angle_gamma   90.00
#
_symmetry.space_group_name_H-M   'P 1'
#
loop_
_entity.id
_entity.type
_entity.pdbx_description
1 polymer ?
#
loop_
_entity_poly.entity_id
_entity_poly.type
_entity_poly.pdbx_seq_one_letter_code
_entity_poly.pdbx_strand_id
1 'polypeptide(L)'
;MTPGSGYFASWVRQQVAERYGPRRAFEGGLRIQTTLDLKMQARAEASVNKWLGNPAGPSASLVVIDNGTGEVRAMVGGRDYDAKPFNLATQGQRQPGSSFKPFVLATALREGIGPGSVWPSRKREFTVPNSGGKEKFVVNNYEGNYAGAQSLASATTFSDNAVYAAVGIDVGVGKVANLAKRMGIRTPVSKNYAITLGGLKEGVTALDMAHAYETFATGGKVVSGSLGTRSRGPVGIRSVRRRSDLDDVIARNKPKRTRVLPENVANTAVGILQTVVTNGTAKRAALGDGVRAWGKTGTTEDYGDAWFVGSTEQYTVAVWVGYADKVQPMKTEWQGDSVAGGTYPAAIWHDFMKSALALDEERAKARCKTEKQKKTKRCQELGLGTPDDDATPLGEVPAGAPTGTTASPSSTTGGDEGGGDDDAPSPSSGGTGGGDTDGGGTDGGGGGGGGGQTPAPDPAPAPTPAPAPTPAPSTPAPGGAAPAGGATPSTG
;
A
#
# COMPACT_ATOMS: atom_id res chain seq x y z
N MET A 1 23.78 -18.28 -5.35
CA MET A 1 22.74 -17.31 -5.80
C MET A 1 23.45 -16.01 -6.17
N THR A 2 22.87 -15.21 -7.05
CA THR A 2 23.37 -13.86 -7.29
C THR A 2 23.26 -13.07 -5.97
N PRO A 3 24.28 -12.31 -5.54
CA PRO A 3 24.18 -11.49 -4.34
C PRO A 3 22.90 -10.66 -4.32
N GLY A 4 22.26 -10.51 -3.18
CA GLY A 4 21.03 -9.75 -3.01
C GLY A 4 19.72 -10.42 -3.50
N SER A 5 19.78 -11.57 -4.17
CA SER A 5 18.58 -12.22 -4.71
C SER A 5 17.92 -13.25 -3.79
N GLY A 6 18.48 -13.54 -2.62
CA GLY A 6 18.04 -14.64 -1.74
C GLY A 6 16.58 -14.57 -1.34
N TYR A 7 16.12 -13.44 -0.84
CA TYR A 7 14.72 -13.23 -0.42
C TYR A 7 13.74 -13.35 -1.60
N PHE A 8 14.06 -12.73 -2.73
CA PHE A 8 13.22 -12.82 -3.92
C PHE A 8 13.17 -14.27 -4.45
N ALA A 9 14.33 -14.94 -4.55
CA ALA A 9 14.43 -16.32 -5.01
C ALA A 9 13.66 -17.29 -4.09
N SER A 10 13.71 -17.08 -2.77
CA SER A 10 12.92 -17.83 -1.79
C SER A 10 11.42 -17.67 -2.02
N TRP A 11 10.94 -16.44 -2.22
CA TRP A 11 9.55 -16.16 -2.53
C TRP A 11 9.10 -16.82 -3.86
N VAL A 12 9.93 -16.74 -4.91
CA VAL A 12 9.62 -17.40 -6.19
C VAL A 12 9.60 -18.92 -6.05
N ARG A 13 10.54 -19.51 -5.30
CA ARG A 13 10.57 -20.95 -5.02
C ARG A 13 9.28 -21.42 -4.36
N GLN A 14 8.78 -20.67 -3.38
CA GLN A 14 7.51 -20.98 -2.73
C GLN A 14 6.36 -20.96 -3.74
N GLN A 15 6.26 -19.94 -4.59
CA GLN A 15 5.22 -19.85 -5.63
C GLN A 15 5.27 -21.02 -6.60
N VAL A 16 6.47 -21.44 -7.02
CA VAL A 16 6.65 -22.57 -7.93
C VAL A 16 6.23 -23.89 -7.26
N ALA A 17 6.62 -24.09 -5.99
CA ALA A 17 6.24 -25.25 -5.22
C ALA A 17 4.71 -25.35 -5.00
N GLU A 18 4.06 -24.25 -4.67
CA GLU A 18 2.60 -24.20 -4.51
C GLU A 18 1.85 -24.51 -5.83
N ARG A 19 2.40 -24.05 -6.96
CA ARG A 19 1.77 -24.20 -8.26
C ARG A 19 1.99 -25.55 -8.89
N TYR A 20 3.22 -26.07 -8.86
CA TYR A 20 3.62 -27.28 -9.58
C TYR A 20 3.81 -28.50 -8.66
N GLY A 21 3.72 -28.30 -7.36
CA GLY A 21 4.05 -29.29 -6.33
C GLY A 21 5.56 -29.38 -6.04
N PRO A 22 5.97 -29.79 -4.83
CA PRO A 22 7.37 -29.79 -4.40
C PRO A 22 8.28 -30.61 -5.33
N ARG A 23 7.88 -31.84 -5.67
CA ARG A 23 8.68 -32.73 -6.52
C ARG A 23 8.99 -32.08 -7.87
N ARG A 24 7.99 -31.55 -8.57
CA ARG A 24 8.19 -30.93 -9.88
C ARG A 24 8.96 -29.59 -9.77
N ALA A 25 8.79 -28.87 -8.68
CA ALA A 25 9.49 -27.62 -8.45
C ALA A 25 11.01 -27.82 -8.25
N PHE A 26 11.44 -28.89 -7.58
CA PHE A 26 12.83 -29.09 -7.19
C PHE A 26 13.55 -30.14 -8.04
N GLU A 27 12.85 -31.16 -8.54
CA GLU A 27 13.41 -32.29 -9.29
C GLU A 27 12.97 -32.30 -10.77
N GLY A 28 11.91 -31.55 -11.11
CA GLY A 28 11.28 -31.58 -12.43
C GLY A 28 12.00 -30.83 -13.56
N GLY A 29 13.23 -30.39 -13.34
CA GLY A 29 14.06 -29.73 -14.39
C GLY A 29 13.42 -28.44 -14.93
N LEU A 30 12.79 -27.64 -14.09
CA LEU A 30 12.20 -26.37 -14.48
C LEU A 30 13.24 -25.27 -14.51
N ARG A 31 13.20 -24.42 -15.57
CA ARG A 31 13.90 -23.15 -15.63
C ARG A 31 12.91 -22.01 -15.49
N ILE A 32 13.08 -21.22 -14.44
CA ILE A 32 12.18 -20.11 -14.10
C ILE A 32 12.82 -18.80 -14.53
N GLN A 33 12.17 -18.08 -15.43
CA GLN A 33 12.50 -16.68 -15.71
C GLN A 33 11.70 -15.80 -14.77
N THR A 34 12.39 -15.12 -13.87
CA THR A 34 11.79 -14.24 -12.86
C THR A 34 11.61 -12.82 -13.37
N THR A 35 10.91 -12.00 -12.57
CA THR A 35 10.72 -10.56 -12.84
C THR A 35 11.79 -9.69 -12.20
N LEU A 36 12.67 -10.28 -11.36
CA LEU A 36 13.73 -9.57 -10.64
C LEU A 36 14.63 -8.80 -11.62
N ASP A 37 14.84 -7.53 -11.30
CA ASP A 37 15.79 -6.66 -11.97
C ASP A 37 17.02 -6.45 -11.07
N LEU A 38 18.13 -7.08 -11.41
CA LEU A 38 19.33 -7.07 -10.56
C LEU A 38 19.91 -5.67 -10.33
N LYS A 39 19.81 -4.76 -11.33
CA LYS A 39 20.28 -3.39 -11.15
C LYS A 39 19.36 -2.62 -10.19
N MET A 40 18.05 -2.83 -10.29
CA MET A 40 17.07 -2.22 -9.40
C MET A 40 17.18 -2.81 -7.98
N GLN A 41 17.43 -4.12 -7.86
CA GLN A 41 17.70 -4.79 -6.58
C GLN A 41 18.90 -4.17 -5.88
N ALA A 42 20.02 -4.02 -6.58
CA ALA A 42 21.23 -3.40 -6.02
C ALA A 42 20.98 -1.95 -5.55
N ARG A 43 20.17 -1.17 -6.28
CA ARG A 43 19.78 0.19 -5.87
C ARG A 43 18.87 0.18 -4.63
N ALA A 44 17.97 -0.79 -4.52
CA ALA A 44 17.12 -0.95 -3.33
C ALA A 44 17.95 -1.27 -2.09
N GLU A 45 18.88 -2.20 -2.19
CA GLU A 45 19.80 -2.55 -1.10
C GLU A 45 20.71 -1.38 -0.72
N ALA A 46 21.27 -0.67 -1.70
CA ALA A 46 22.09 0.51 -1.46
C ALA A 46 21.31 1.61 -0.72
N SER A 47 20.04 1.84 -1.09
CA SER A 47 19.18 2.84 -0.45
C SER A 47 18.87 2.47 1.00
N VAL A 48 18.62 1.19 1.29
CA VAL A 48 18.43 0.69 2.66
C VAL A 48 19.72 0.82 3.47
N ASN A 49 20.84 0.35 2.93
CA ASN A 49 22.13 0.35 3.64
C ASN A 49 22.66 1.75 3.91
N LYS A 50 22.39 2.72 3.06
CA LYS A 50 22.76 4.13 3.28
C LYS A 50 22.19 4.67 4.59
N TRP A 51 20.95 4.31 4.93
CA TRP A 51 20.25 4.83 6.10
C TRP A 51 20.30 3.92 7.31
N LEU A 52 20.39 2.61 7.10
CA LEU A 52 20.30 1.59 8.14
C LEU A 52 21.55 0.68 8.17
N GLY A 53 22.74 1.26 7.98
CA GLY A 53 24.00 0.52 7.95
C GLY A 53 24.43 -0.10 9.30
N ASN A 54 23.90 0.41 10.42
CA ASN A 54 24.20 -0.16 11.75
C ASN A 54 23.50 -1.52 11.93
N PRO A 55 24.25 -2.65 12.07
CA PRO A 55 23.66 -3.98 12.20
C PRO A 55 22.85 -4.18 13.49
N ALA A 56 23.14 -3.43 14.56
CA ALA A 56 22.41 -3.47 15.82
C ALA A 56 21.13 -2.60 15.80
N GLY A 57 21.00 -1.73 14.81
CA GLY A 57 19.83 -0.86 14.67
C GLY A 57 18.63 -1.53 13.97
N PRO A 58 17.57 -0.77 13.70
CA PRO A 58 16.39 -1.26 13.01
C PRO A 58 16.73 -1.76 11.60
N SER A 59 15.99 -2.73 11.12
CA SER A 59 16.05 -3.30 9.77
C SER A 59 14.99 -2.69 8.89
N ALA A 60 15.05 -2.98 7.59
CA ALA A 60 14.00 -2.59 6.64
C ALA A 60 13.54 -3.76 5.79
N SER A 61 12.31 -3.62 5.29
CA SER A 61 11.80 -4.37 4.14
C SER A 61 11.38 -3.38 3.06
N LEU A 62 11.75 -3.68 1.80
CA LEU A 62 11.40 -2.84 0.65
C LEU A 62 10.92 -3.72 -0.51
N VAL A 63 9.77 -3.36 -1.10
CA VAL A 63 9.21 -4.06 -2.27
C VAL A 63 8.90 -3.04 -3.35
N VAL A 64 9.32 -3.35 -4.57
CA VAL A 64 9.12 -2.51 -5.78
C VAL A 64 8.23 -3.25 -6.77
N ILE A 65 7.13 -2.61 -7.17
CA ILE A 65 6.21 -3.11 -8.20
C ILE A 65 6.18 -2.13 -9.38
N ASP A 66 6.32 -2.65 -10.58
CA ASP A 66 6.16 -1.93 -11.84
C ASP A 66 4.65 -1.78 -12.12
N ASN A 67 4.15 -0.54 -12.14
CA ASN A 67 2.73 -0.22 -12.31
C ASN A 67 2.18 -0.63 -13.68
N GLY A 68 3.06 -0.68 -14.69
CA GLY A 68 2.70 -1.08 -16.05
C GLY A 68 2.42 -2.58 -16.17
N THR A 69 3.12 -3.42 -15.40
CA THR A 69 3.12 -4.88 -15.57
C THR A 69 2.65 -5.66 -14.34
N GLY A 70 2.65 -5.05 -13.15
CA GLY A 70 2.41 -5.73 -11.85
C GLY A 70 3.58 -6.61 -11.42
N GLU A 71 4.74 -6.48 -12.07
CA GLU A 71 5.93 -7.26 -11.78
C GLU A 71 6.66 -6.72 -10.55
N VAL A 72 7.00 -7.61 -9.61
CA VAL A 72 7.93 -7.29 -8.53
C VAL A 72 9.33 -7.23 -9.11
N ARG A 73 9.93 -6.03 -9.11
CA ARG A 73 11.22 -5.73 -9.73
C ARG A 73 12.38 -5.83 -8.77
N ALA A 74 12.13 -5.56 -7.48
CA ALA A 74 13.10 -5.71 -6.39
C ALA A 74 12.41 -6.05 -5.08
N MET A 75 13.13 -6.75 -4.19
CA MET A 75 12.65 -7.16 -2.88
C MET A 75 13.80 -7.24 -1.89
N VAL A 76 13.77 -6.38 -0.88
CA VAL A 76 14.65 -6.46 0.30
C VAL A 76 13.81 -7.04 1.43
N GLY A 77 14.12 -8.25 1.86
CA GLY A 77 13.39 -8.97 2.90
C GLY A 77 14.09 -8.99 4.27
N GLY A 78 15.19 -8.24 4.40
CA GLY A 78 16.03 -8.18 5.59
C GLY A 78 17.45 -7.77 5.21
N ARG A 79 18.40 -7.86 6.16
CA ARG A 79 19.80 -7.45 5.94
C ARG A 79 20.62 -8.50 5.22
N ASP A 80 20.50 -9.75 5.65
CA ASP A 80 21.31 -10.88 5.22
C ASP A 80 20.44 -12.13 5.14
N TYR A 81 20.27 -12.64 3.93
CA TYR A 81 19.44 -13.83 3.68
C TYR A 81 20.08 -15.11 4.23
N ASP A 82 21.40 -15.24 4.15
CA ASP A 82 22.11 -16.44 4.57
C ASP A 82 22.12 -16.59 6.10
N ALA A 83 22.23 -15.47 6.81
CA ALA A 83 22.14 -15.43 8.27
C ALA A 83 20.69 -15.50 8.78
N LYS A 84 19.74 -14.85 8.10
CA LYS A 84 18.32 -14.77 8.51
C LYS A 84 17.40 -14.94 7.29
N PRO A 85 17.04 -16.17 6.90
CA PRO A 85 16.26 -16.44 5.71
C PRO A 85 14.77 -16.04 5.82
N PHE A 86 14.30 -15.66 7.02
CA PHE A 86 12.93 -15.17 7.20
C PHE A 86 12.70 -13.89 6.38
N ASN A 87 11.80 -13.98 5.41
CA ASN A 87 11.55 -12.92 4.46
C ASN A 87 10.54 -11.89 5.01
N LEU A 88 11.04 -10.80 5.60
CA LEU A 88 10.18 -9.74 6.12
C LEU A 88 9.23 -9.14 5.06
N ALA A 89 9.64 -9.14 3.78
CA ALA A 89 8.83 -8.58 2.71
C ALA A 89 7.55 -9.38 2.42
N THR A 90 7.55 -10.69 2.67
CA THR A 90 6.46 -11.61 2.31
C THR A 90 5.85 -12.36 3.49
N GLN A 91 6.56 -12.45 4.61
CA GLN A 91 6.19 -13.21 5.82
C GLN A 91 6.10 -12.31 7.06
N GLY A 92 6.79 -11.15 7.07
CA GLY A 92 6.80 -10.19 8.17
C GLY A 92 5.46 -9.44 8.26
N GLN A 93 4.54 -9.95 9.07
CA GLN A 93 3.26 -9.29 9.34
C GLN A 93 3.48 -8.18 10.37
N ARG A 94 3.36 -6.93 9.94
CA ARG A 94 3.60 -5.73 10.74
C ARG A 94 2.39 -4.81 10.74
N GLN A 95 2.19 -4.08 11.83
CA GLN A 95 1.07 -3.15 11.92
C GLN A 95 1.28 -1.97 10.97
N PRO A 96 0.34 -1.72 10.02
CA PRO A 96 0.51 -0.66 9.03
C PRO A 96 0.34 0.75 9.61
N GLY A 97 -0.35 0.89 10.73
CA GLY A 97 -0.70 2.19 11.27
C GLY A 97 -1.36 3.07 10.21
N SER A 98 -1.09 4.35 10.23
CA SER A 98 -1.71 5.34 9.31
C SER A 98 -1.47 5.07 7.82
N SER A 99 -0.56 4.16 7.43
CA SER A 99 -0.44 3.77 6.01
C SER A 99 -1.66 2.95 5.54
N PHE A 100 -2.54 2.52 6.44
CA PHE A 100 -3.82 1.88 6.10
C PHE A 100 -4.94 2.88 5.77
N LYS A 101 -4.79 4.15 6.12
CA LYS A 101 -5.80 5.21 5.90
C LYS A 101 -6.24 5.38 4.43
N PRO A 102 -5.42 5.19 3.39
CA PRO A 102 -5.89 5.27 2.01
C PRO A 102 -7.00 4.27 1.65
N PHE A 103 -7.12 3.14 2.35
CA PHE A 103 -8.24 2.22 2.15
C PHE A 103 -9.55 2.79 2.76
N VAL A 104 -9.44 3.52 3.88
CA VAL A 104 -10.57 4.29 4.45
C VAL A 104 -10.96 5.41 3.50
N LEU A 105 -9.99 6.21 3.02
CA LEU A 105 -10.20 7.28 2.05
C LEU A 105 -10.91 6.77 0.78
N ALA A 106 -10.39 5.70 0.16
CA ALA A 106 -10.99 5.13 -1.05
C ALA A 106 -12.41 4.59 -0.79
N THR A 107 -12.66 4.04 0.40
CA THR A 107 -14.01 3.62 0.78
C THR A 107 -14.94 4.83 0.94
N ALA A 108 -14.49 5.88 1.62
CA ALA A 108 -15.24 7.11 1.83
C ALA A 108 -15.62 7.78 0.49
N LEU A 109 -14.63 7.96 -0.39
CA LEU A 109 -14.83 8.52 -1.73
C LEU A 109 -15.82 7.69 -2.57
N ARG A 110 -15.75 6.37 -2.47
CA ARG A 110 -16.67 5.46 -3.17
C ARG A 110 -18.09 5.52 -2.63
N GLU A 111 -18.27 5.76 -1.33
CA GLU A 111 -19.56 5.93 -0.67
C GLU A 111 -20.11 7.37 -0.80
N GLY A 112 -19.42 8.25 -1.55
CA GLY A 112 -19.90 9.62 -1.85
C GLY A 112 -19.40 10.69 -0.89
N ILE A 113 -18.55 10.37 0.08
CA ILE A 113 -17.94 11.35 0.98
C ILE A 113 -16.82 12.06 0.23
N GLY A 114 -17.04 13.33 -0.15
CA GLY A 114 -16.12 14.11 -0.97
C GLY A 114 -14.87 14.59 -0.20
N PRO A 115 -13.80 14.98 -0.93
CA PRO A 115 -12.56 15.48 -0.33
C PRO A 115 -12.72 16.70 0.57
N GLY A 116 -13.70 17.55 0.25
CA GLY A 116 -14.03 18.78 0.99
C GLY A 116 -14.96 18.57 2.18
N SER A 117 -15.45 17.34 2.44
CA SER A 117 -16.30 17.08 3.61
C SER A 117 -15.56 17.41 4.89
N VAL A 118 -16.20 18.20 5.78
CA VAL A 118 -15.59 18.71 7.01
C VAL A 118 -15.95 17.84 8.19
N TRP A 119 -14.94 17.47 8.97
CA TRP A 119 -15.04 16.56 10.12
C TRP A 119 -14.39 17.18 11.36
N PRO A 120 -14.95 16.94 12.57
CA PRO A 120 -14.32 17.42 13.80
C PRO A 120 -12.99 16.71 14.07
N SER A 121 -11.90 17.51 14.20
CA SER A 121 -10.60 17.09 14.69
C SER A 121 -10.48 17.45 16.17
N ARG A 122 -10.81 16.49 17.03
CA ARG A 122 -10.75 16.57 18.50
C ARG A 122 -10.65 15.17 19.07
N LYS A 123 -10.26 15.01 20.33
CA LYS A 123 -10.31 13.72 21.01
C LYS A 123 -11.68 13.06 20.81
N ARG A 124 -11.69 11.80 20.42
CA ARG A 124 -12.90 11.03 20.10
C ARG A 124 -12.96 9.76 20.94
N GLU A 125 -14.19 9.41 21.28
CA GLU A 125 -14.51 8.16 21.95
C GLU A 125 -15.70 7.52 21.25
N PHE A 126 -15.59 6.27 20.89
CA PHE A 126 -16.62 5.50 20.22
C PHE A 126 -16.93 4.24 21.02
N THR A 127 -18.19 3.98 21.28
CA THR A 127 -18.61 2.72 21.92
C THR A 127 -18.46 1.58 20.93
N VAL A 128 -17.72 0.54 21.30
CA VAL A 128 -17.53 -0.64 20.45
C VAL A 128 -18.83 -1.45 20.40
N PRO A 129 -19.34 -1.79 19.20
CA PRO A 129 -20.54 -2.60 19.06
C PRO A 129 -20.42 -3.96 19.78
N ASN A 130 -21.53 -4.45 20.31
CA ASN A 130 -21.64 -5.75 20.98
C ASN A 130 -20.79 -5.90 22.26
N SER A 131 -20.20 -4.82 22.77
CA SER A 131 -19.48 -4.82 24.06
C SER A 131 -20.38 -4.60 25.29
N GLY A 132 -21.68 -4.49 25.07
CA GLY A 132 -22.61 -4.07 26.14
C GLY A 132 -22.35 -2.66 26.66
N GLY A 133 -21.72 -1.80 25.85
CA GLY A 133 -21.32 -0.44 26.22
C GLY A 133 -20.04 -0.35 27.05
N LYS A 134 -19.40 -1.49 27.34
CA LYS A 134 -18.22 -1.56 28.24
C LYS A 134 -16.91 -1.17 27.57
N GLU A 135 -16.76 -1.48 26.28
CA GLU A 135 -15.52 -1.20 25.55
C GLU A 135 -15.64 0.11 24.78
N LYS A 136 -14.62 0.96 24.92
CA LYS A 136 -14.49 2.25 24.25
C LYS A 136 -13.27 2.27 23.36
N PHE A 137 -13.45 2.70 22.12
CA PHE A 137 -12.36 3.02 21.21
C PHE A 137 -12.02 4.49 21.36
N VAL A 138 -10.96 4.80 22.13
CA VAL A 138 -10.49 6.15 22.39
C VAL A 138 -9.44 6.52 21.37
N VAL A 139 -9.60 7.66 20.72
CA VAL A 139 -8.72 8.13 19.65
C VAL A 139 -8.12 9.47 19.99
N ASN A 140 -6.80 9.52 19.97
CA ASN A 140 -6.01 10.74 20.09
C ASN A 140 -5.25 10.99 18.79
N ASN A 141 -5.05 12.24 18.42
CA ASN A 141 -4.09 12.63 17.39
C ASN A 141 -2.65 12.54 17.94
N TYR A 142 -1.70 12.50 17.02
CA TYR A 142 -0.28 12.51 17.36
C TYR A 142 0.03 13.71 18.25
N GLU A 143 0.70 13.49 19.40
CA GLU A 143 1.04 14.48 20.42
C GLU A 143 -0.16 15.30 20.93
N GLY A 144 -1.38 14.82 20.77
CA GLY A 144 -2.58 15.53 21.21
C GLY A 144 -2.92 16.79 20.39
N ASN A 145 -2.34 16.95 19.22
CA ASN A 145 -2.57 18.07 18.31
C ASN A 145 -3.88 17.91 17.53
N TYR A 146 -4.78 18.87 17.65
CA TYR A 146 -6.09 18.86 16.97
C TYR A 146 -6.29 20.18 16.21
N ALA A 147 -6.90 20.08 15.02
CA ALA A 147 -7.17 21.25 14.17
C ALA A 147 -8.58 21.84 14.37
N GLY A 148 -9.39 21.34 15.31
CA GLY A 148 -10.78 21.75 15.52
C GLY A 148 -11.72 21.15 14.47
N ALA A 149 -11.60 21.57 13.22
CA ALA A 149 -12.34 21.02 12.09
C ALA A 149 -11.41 20.94 10.86
N GLN A 150 -11.49 19.84 10.10
CA GLN A 150 -10.68 19.63 8.90
C GLN A 150 -11.50 19.02 7.78
N SER A 151 -11.14 19.34 6.53
CA SER A 151 -11.61 18.59 5.38
C SER A 151 -10.98 17.19 5.36
N LEU A 152 -11.63 16.22 4.74
CA LEU A 152 -11.08 14.87 4.57
C LEU A 152 -9.72 14.90 3.84
N ALA A 153 -9.56 15.80 2.86
CA ALA A 153 -8.28 15.97 2.16
C ALA A 153 -7.18 16.46 3.10
N SER A 154 -7.43 17.52 3.91
CA SER A 154 -6.47 18.02 4.89
C SER A 154 -6.14 17.00 5.97
N ALA A 155 -7.15 16.29 6.48
CA ALA A 155 -6.97 15.21 7.44
C ALA A 155 -6.10 14.06 6.88
N THR A 156 -6.15 13.81 5.56
CA THR A 156 -5.26 12.86 4.88
C THR A 156 -3.83 13.38 4.83
N THR A 157 -3.64 14.64 4.44
CA THR A 157 -2.34 15.32 4.34
C THR A 157 -1.56 15.25 5.64
N PHE A 158 -2.22 15.57 6.76
CA PHE A 158 -1.62 15.63 8.09
C PHE A 158 -1.87 14.37 8.93
N SER A 159 -2.52 13.37 8.34
CA SER A 159 -2.75 12.07 9.00
C SER A 159 -3.56 12.14 10.29
N ASP A 160 -4.61 12.97 10.34
CA ASP A 160 -5.49 13.14 11.50
C ASP A 160 -6.19 11.83 11.89
N ASN A 161 -5.99 11.38 13.13
CA ASN A 161 -6.58 10.13 13.62
C ASN A 161 -8.06 10.30 13.94
N ALA A 162 -8.43 11.41 14.58
CA ALA A 162 -9.79 11.67 15.03
C ALA A 162 -10.78 11.73 13.87
N VAL A 163 -10.39 12.39 12.77
CA VAL A 163 -11.17 12.45 11.53
C VAL A 163 -11.27 11.07 10.89
N TYR A 164 -10.15 10.35 10.76
CA TYR A 164 -10.14 9.03 10.11
C TYR A 164 -10.92 7.96 10.88
N ALA A 165 -10.90 8.01 12.21
CA ALA A 165 -11.74 7.14 13.04
C ALA A 165 -13.21 7.40 12.78
N ALA A 166 -13.63 8.68 12.76
CA ALA A 166 -15.01 9.05 12.48
C ALA A 166 -15.46 8.61 11.09
N VAL A 167 -14.69 8.98 10.06
CA VAL A 167 -14.99 8.63 8.65
C VAL A 167 -15.04 7.11 8.46
N GLY A 168 -14.05 6.37 8.98
CA GLY A 168 -13.99 4.92 8.80
C GLY A 168 -15.09 4.16 9.53
N ILE A 169 -15.57 4.67 10.68
CA ILE A 169 -16.72 4.11 11.39
C ILE A 169 -18.01 4.43 10.62
N ASP A 170 -18.16 5.66 10.14
CA ASP A 170 -19.34 6.12 9.38
C ASP A 170 -19.54 5.30 8.11
N VAL A 171 -18.49 5.13 7.27
CA VAL A 171 -18.57 4.30 6.06
C VAL A 171 -18.68 2.81 6.34
N GLY A 172 -18.33 2.38 7.56
CA GLY A 172 -18.38 1.00 8.01
C GLY A 172 -17.06 0.24 7.81
N VAL A 173 -16.45 -0.16 8.93
CA VAL A 173 -15.17 -0.89 8.98
C VAL A 173 -15.16 -2.18 8.15
N GLY A 174 -16.32 -2.84 8.00
CA GLY A 174 -16.48 -4.02 7.14
C GLY A 174 -16.28 -3.72 5.66
N LYS A 175 -16.74 -2.55 5.18
CA LYS A 175 -16.53 -2.10 3.79
C LYS A 175 -15.06 -1.77 3.56
N VAL A 176 -14.39 -1.12 4.51
CA VAL A 176 -12.94 -0.83 4.47
C VAL A 176 -12.14 -2.13 4.37
N ALA A 177 -12.39 -3.10 5.26
CA ALA A 177 -11.72 -4.39 5.25
C ALA A 177 -11.90 -5.15 3.93
N ASN A 178 -13.14 -5.17 3.40
CA ASN A 178 -13.44 -5.83 2.13
C ASN A 178 -12.76 -5.14 0.95
N LEU A 179 -12.68 -3.80 0.96
CA LEU A 179 -11.98 -3.06 -0.08
C LEU A 179 -10.47 -3.34 -0.04
N ALA A 180 -9.84 -3.27 1.13
CA ALA A 180 -8.41 -3.57 1.29
C ALA A 180 -8.05 -4.98 0.74
N LYS A 181 -8.87 -6.00 1.04
CA LYS A 181 -8.72 -7.36 0.49
C LYS A 181 -8.86 -7.38 -1.04
N ARG A 182 -9.84 -6.67 -1.59
CA ARG A 182 -10.03 -6.59 -3.04
C ARG A 182 -8.90 -5.87 -3.74
N MET A 183 -8.26 -4.90 -3.08
CA MET A 183 -7.10 -4.17 -3.58
C MET A 183 -5.80 -4.96 -3.50
N GLY A 184 -5.74 -6.09 -2.77
CA GLY A 184 -4.58 -6.97 -2.79
C GLY A 184 -3.99 -7.35 -1.44
N ILE A 185 -4.54 -6.88 -0.31
CA ILE A 185 -4.14 -7.36 1.02
C ILE A 185 -4.59 -8.81 1.17
N ARG A 186 -3.63 -9.73 1.33
CA ARG A 186 -3.87 -11.18 1.41
C ARG A 186 -3.90 -11.70 2.83
N THR A 187 -3.27 -10.99 3.77
CA THR A 187 -3.37 -11.30 5.20
C THR A 187 -4.80 -11.07 5.69
N PRO A 188 -5.25 -11.78 6.75
CA PRO A 188 -6.57 -11.55 7.33
C PRO A 188 -6.74 -10.12 7.80
N VAL A 189 -7.77 -9.45 7.32
CA VAL A 189 -8.08 -8.06 7.71
C VAL A 189 -9.22 -8.08 8.71
N SER A 190 -8.94 -7.62 9.93
CA SER A 190 -9.94 -7.50 11.03
C SER A 190 -10.97 -6.41 10.72
N LYS A 191 -12.16 -6.52 11.35
CA LYS A 191 -13.28 -5.59 11.15
C LYS A 191 -13.60 -4.82 12.43
N ASN A 192 -12.58 -4.55 13.26
CA ASN A 192 -12.70 -3.74 14.47
C ASN A 192 -12.51 -2.25 14.15
N TYR A 193 -12.85 -1.36 15.08
CA TYR A 193 -12.72 0.08 14.87
C TYR A 193 -11.26 0.54 14.66
N ALA A 194 -10.29 -0.15 15.25
CA ALA A 194 -8.89 0.18 15.10
C ALA A 194 -8.37 0.09 13.64
N ILE A 195 -9.07 -0.64 12.76
CA ILE A 195 -8.74 -0.69 11.31
C ILE A 195 -8.72 0.71 10.69
N THR A 196 -9.52 1.64 11.18
CA THR A 196 -9.60 3.02 10.68
C THR A 196 -8.27 3.77 10.79
N LEU A 197 -7.41 3.32 11.71
CA LEU A 197 -6.07 3.82 11.98
C LEU A 197 -4.97 2.82 11.62
N GLY A 198 -5.34 1.66 11.06
CA GLY A 198 -4.42 0.59 10.72
C GLY A 198 -4.01 -0.32 11.89
N GLY A 199 -4.81 -0.34 12.96
CA GLY A 199 -4.70 -1.34 14.03
C GLY A 199 -5.42 -2.63 13.59
N LEU A 200 -4.66 -3.64 13.21
CA LEU A 200 -5.16 -4.94 12.74
C LEU A 200 -4.87 -6.03 13.77
N LYS A 201 -5.72 -7.06 13.82
CA LYS A 201 -5.43 -8.24 14.64
C LYS A 201 -4.16 -8.94 14.15
N GLU A 202 -4.05 -9.13 12.85
CA GLU A 202 -2.86 -9.59 12.17
C GLU A 202 -2.32 -8.44 11.31
N GLY A 203 -1.00 -8.30 11.24
CA GLY A 203 -0.37 -7.26 10.44
C GLY A 203 -0.46 -7.52 8.94
N VAL A 204 0.19 -6.66 8.18
CA VAL A 204 0.34 -6.76 6.72
C VAL A 204 1.81 -6.92 6.34
N THR A 205 2.06 -7.46 5.14
CA THR A 205 3.42 -7.54 4.59
C THR A 205 3.73 -6.35 3.68
N ALA A 206 5.01 -6.04 3.49
CA ALA A 206 5.42 -4.99 2.55
C ALA A 206 4.97 -5.32 1.11
N LEU A 207 4.96 -6.60 0.75
CA LEU A 207 4.46 -7.05 -0.55
C LEU A 207 2.97 -6.79 -0.72
N ASP A 208 2.15 -7.05 0.31
CA ASP A 208 0.72 -6.79 0.27
C ASP A 208 0.43 -5.28 0.18
N MET A 209 1.17 -4.46 0.93
CA MET A 209 1.01 -3.00 0.89
C MET A 209 1.41 -2.42 -0.47
N ALA A 210 2.54 -2.83 -1.05
CA ALA A 210 2.93 -2.39 -2.38
C ALA A 210 1.89 -2.78 -3.43
N HIS A 211 1.41 -4.04 -3.41
CA HIS A 211 0.41 -4.54 -4.36
C HIS A 211 -0.94 -3.85 -4.22
N ALA A 212 -1.38 -3.55 -2.99
CA ALA A 212 -2.63 -2.85 -2.77
C ALA A 212 -2.57 -1.37 -3.21
N TYR A 213 -1.44 -0.70 -2.97
CA TYR A 213 -1.23 0.69 -3.39
C TYR A 213 -1.07 0.83 -4.91
N GLU A 214 -0.51 -0.16 -5.60
CA GLU A 214 -0.48 -0.23 -7.06
C GLU A 214 -1.88 -0.03 -7.67
N THR A 215 -2.94 -0.46 -6.98
CA THR A 215 -4.32 -0.26 -7.42
C THR A 215 -4.66 1.23 -7.62
N PHE A 216 -4.13 2.13 -6.81
CA PHE A 216 -4.30 3.57 -7.02
C PHE A 216 -3.52 4.04 -8.26
N ALA A 217 -2.27 3.61 -8.42
CA ALA A 217 -1.41 3.98 -9.54
C ALA A 217 -1.96 3.53 -10.90
N THR A 218 -2.73 2.44 -10.92
CA THR A 218 -3.32 1.84 -12.11
C THR A 218 -4.77 2.30 -12.40
N GLY A 219 -5.19 3.42 -11.80
CA GLY A 219 -6.53 3.96 -11.97
C GLY A 219 -7.63 3.03 -11.44
N GLY A 220 -7.38 2.36 -10.31
CA GLY A 220 -8.35 1.49 -9.64
C GLY A 220 -8.38 0.03 -10.10
N LYS A 221 -7.32 -0.44 -10.79
CA LYS A 221 -7.21 -1.82 -11.26
C LYS A 221 -6.14 -2.57 -10.49
N VAL A 222 -6.46 -3.68 -9.86
CA VAL A 222 -5.48 -4.65 -9.33
C VAL A 222 -4.84 -5.39 -10.50
N VAL A 223 -3.51 -5.47 -10.52
CA VAL A 223 -2.76 -6.26 -11.48
C VAL A 223 -2.32 -7.56 -10.83
N SER A 224 -2.65 -8.69 -11.42
CA SER A 224 -2.27 -10.01 -10.92
C SER A 224 -1.69 -10.90 -12.00
N GLY A 225 -0.74 -11.76 -11.63
CA GLY A 225 -0.12 -12.70 -12.55
C GLY A 225 -0.92 -13.99 -12.73
N SER A 226 -0.72 -14.65 -13.85
CA SER A 226 -1.20 -16.02 -14.10
C SER A 226 -0.21 -17.07 -13.61
N LEU A 227 1.04 -16.70 -13.35
CA LEU A 227 2.08 -17.56 -12.80
C LEU A 227 2.43 -17.05 -11.40
N GLY A 228 2.19 -17.85 -10.41
CA GLY A 228 2.41 -17.50 -9.02
C GLY A 228 1.58 -18.39 -8.14
N THR A 229 1.31 -17.98 -6.92
CA THR A 229 0.41 -18.68 -6.02
C THR A 229 -0.98 -18.81 -6.62
N ARG A 230 -1.79 -19.77 -6.15
CA ARG A 230 -3.18 -19.94 -6.61
C ARG A 230 -4.05 -18.73 -6.31
N SER A 231 -3.66 -17.92 -5.33
CA SER A 231 -4.29 -16.62 -5.03
C SER A 231 -3.80 -15.55 -6.00
N ARG A 232 -4.67 -14.63 -6.38
CA ARG A 232 -4.34 -13.45 -7.21
C ARG A 232 -3.32 -12.58 -6.47
N GLY A 233 -2.07 -12.62 -6.86
CA GLY A 233 -0.99 -11.88 -6.22
C GLY A 233 -0.10 -11.15 -7.21
N PRO A 234 0.86 -10.38 -6.73
CA PRO A 234 1.83 -9.68 -7.56
C PRO A 234 2.68 -10.69 -8.36
N VAL A 235 3.26 -10.21 -9.45
CA VAL A 235 3.93 -11.05 -10.45
C VAL A 235 5.41 -11.19 -10.12
N GLY A 236 5.86 -12.42 -9.84
CA GLY A 236 7.28 -12.75 -9.60
C GLY A 236 7.93 -13.60 -10.69
N ILE A 237 7.11 -14.19 -11.57
CA ILE A 237 7.54 -15.16 -12.58
C ILE A 237 7.06 -14.68 -13.95
N ARG A 238 7.97 -14.57 -14.92
CA ARG A 238 7.67 -14.24 -16.32
C ARG A 238 7.35 -15.47 -17.16
N SER A 239 8.18 -16.53 -17.03
CA SER A 239 7.96 -17.78 -17.76
C SER A 239 8.58 -18.96 -17.03
N VAL A 240 8.06 -20.13 -17.35
CA VAL A 240 8.55 -21.44 -16.92
C VAL A 240 8.87 -22.22 -18.17
N ARG A 241 10.08 -22.76 -18.25
CA ARG A 241 10.59 -23.53 -19.38
C ARG A 241 11.10 -24.89 -18.90
N ARG A 242 11.25 -25.85 -19.82
CA ARG A 242 11.94 -27.10 -19.54
C ARG A 242 13.44 -26.88 -19.58
N ARG A 243 14.18 -27.43 -18.61
CA ARG A 243 15.64 -27.27 -18.57
C ARG A 243 16.34 -28.00 -19.70
N SER A 244 15.82 -29.17 -20.10
CA SER A 244 16.35 -29.97 -21.19
C SER A 244 16.15 -29.35 -22.59
N ASP A 245 15.16 -28.48 -22.72
CA ASP A 245 14.84 -27.75 -23.94
C ASP A 245 14.38 -26.34 -23.57
N LEU A 246 15.23 -25.35 -23.88
CA LEU A 246 14.98 -23.95 -23.53
C LEU A 246 13.92 -23.30 -24.42
N ASP A 247 13.60 -23.89 -25.56
CA ASP A 247 12.55 -23.42 -26.46
C ASP A 247 11.19 -23.96 -26.04
N ASP A 248 11.16 -25.08 -25.24
CA ASP A 248 9.93 -25.62 -24.66
C ASP A 248 9.43 -24.74 -23.50
N VAL A 249 8.55 -23.80 -23.86
CA VAL A 249 7.89 -22.89 -22.90
C VAL A 249 6.67 -23.55 -22.32
N ILE A 250 6.81 -24.08 -21.10
CA ILE A 250 5.71 -24.71 -20.34
C ILE A 250 4.59 -23.71 -20.02
N ALA A 251 4.97 -22.49 -19.62
CA ALA A 251 4.02 -21.43 -19.29
C ALA A 251 4.64 -20.02 -19.38
N ARG A 252 3.83 -19.04 -19.81
CA ARG A 252 4.17 -17.60 -19.76
C ARG A 252 3.19 -16.88 -18.86
N ASN A 253 3.67 -15.87 -18.13
CA ASN A 253 2.79 -15.02 -17.35
C ASN A 253 1.87 -14.21 -18.26
N LYS A 254 0.59 -14.18 -17.88
CA LYS A 254 -0.44 -13.36 -18.51
C LYS A 254 -1.02 -12.45 -17.43
N PRO A 255 -0.58 -11.19 -17.33
CA PRO A 255 -1.09 -10.27 -16.33
C PRO A 255 -2.57 -10.00 -16.57
N LYS A 256 -3.34 -10.00 -15.49
CA LYS A 256 -4.76 -9.68 -15.48
C LYS A 256 -4.99 -8.40 -14.68
N ARG A 257 -5.67 -7.44 -15.27
CA ARG A 257 -6.11 -6.20 -14.62
C ARG A 257 -7.57 -6.31 -14.25
N THR A 258 -7.88 -6.21 -12.98
CA THR A 258 -9.27 -6.29 -12.47
C THR A 258 -9.63 -4.98 -11.79
N ARG A 259 -10.66 -4.28 -12.29
CA ARG A 259 -11.15 -3.05 -11.67
C ARG A 259 -11.78 -3.33 -10.31
N VAL A 260 -11.32 -2.65 -9.29
CA VAL A 260 -11.83 -2.77 -7.91
C VAL A 260 -12.25 -1.43 -7.32
N LEU A 261 -11.76 -0.33 -7.91
CA LEU A 261 -12.20 1.04 -7.64
C LEU A 261 -12.64 1.71 -8.95
N PRO A 262 -13.64 2.60 -8.90
CA PRO A 262 -13.87 3.55 -9.99
C PRO A 262 -12.62 4.39 -10.25
N GLU A 263 -12.37 4.75 -11.49
CA GLU A 263 -11.16 5.47 -11.88
C GLU A 263 -11.09 6.88 -11.28
N ASN A 264 -12.24 7.58 -11.25
CA ASN A 264 -12.32 8.88 -10.59
C ASN A 264 -12.00 8.81 -9.10
N VAL A 265 -12.44 7.76 -8.39
CA VAL A 265 -12.10 7.54 -6.97
C VAL A 265 -10.60 7.32 -6.79
N ALA A 266 -9.97 6.50 -7.63
CA ALA A 266 -8.54 6.26 -7.59
C ALA A 266 -7.75 7.55 -7.85
N ASN A 267 -8.11 8.30 -8.89
CA ASN A 267 -7.45 9.55 -9.28
C ASN A 267 -7.63 10.65 -8.21
N THR A 268 -8.82 10.77 -7.62
CA THR A 268 -9.06 11.69 -6.50
C THR A 268 -8.20 11.32 -5.29
N ALA A 269 -8.14 10.02 -4.94
CA ALA A 269 -7.30 9.57 -3.83
C ALA A 269 -5.81 9.86 -4.10
N VAL A 270 -5.31 9.63 -5.31
CA VAL A 270 -3.92 9.96 -5.72
C VAL A 270 -3.66 11.47 -5.59
N GLY A 271 -4.58 12.32 -6.06
CA GLY A 271 -4.45 13.78 -5.90
C GLY A 271 -4.33 14.22 -4.45
N ILE A 272 -5.11 13.62 -3.55
CA ILE A 272 -5.03 13.90 -2.12
C ILE A 272 -3.72 13.34 -1.53
N LEU A 273 -3.34 12.10 -1.88
CA LEU A 273 -2.11 11.47 -1.39
C LEU A 273 -0.84 12.18 -1.87
N GLN A 274 -0.91 12.93 -2.98
CA GLN A 274 0.18 13.79 -3.43
C GLN A 274 0.46 14.90 -2.42
N THR A 275 -0.56 15.49 -1.78
CA THR A 275 -0.38 16.52 -0.77
C THR A 275 0.34 16.03 0.49
N VAL A 276 0.29 14.72 0.79
CA VAL A 276 1.06 14.11 1.88
C VAL A 276 2.56 14.25 1.63
N VAL A 277 2.99 14.15 0.36
CA VAL A 277 4.39 14.28 -0.07
C VAL A 277 4.79 15.75 -0.20
N THR A 278 3.93 16.59 -0.77
CA THR A 278 4.27 18.00 -1.00
C THR A 278 4.22 18.86 0.27
N ASN A 279 3.19 18.68 1.10
CA ASN A 279 2.91 19.57 2.23
C ASN A 279 2.79 18.86 3.58
N GLY A 280 2.58 17.51 3.55
CA GLY A 280 2.18 16.73 4.71
C GLY A 280 3.33 15.99 5.41
N THR A 281 3.01 14.82 5.89
CA THR A 281 3.88 14.00 6.76
C THR A 281 5.04 13.33 6.02
N ALA A 282 5.08 13.35 4.67
CA ALA A 282 6.09 12.68 3.87
C ALA A 282 6.93 13.62 2.98
N LYS A 283 7.21 14.84 3.41
CA LYS A 283 8.01 15.79 2.62
C LYS A 283 9.39 15.26 2.20
N ARG A 284 9.99 14.35 2.99
CA ARG A 284 11.26 13.70 2.63
C ARG A 284 11.16 12.76 1.43
N ALA A 285 9.96 12.34 1.04
CA ALA A 285 9.75 11.53 -0.15
C ALA A 285 9.61 12.35 -1.44
N ALA A 286 9.59 13.70 -1.38
CA ALA A 286 9.47 14.56 -2.55
C ALA A 286 10.71 14.42 -3.46
N LEU A 287 10.49 14.16 -4.75
CA LEU A 287 11.57 13.83 -5.69
C LEU A 287 12.17 15.05 -6.40
N GLY A 288 11.51 16.21 -6.36
CA GLY A 288 11.92 17.39 -7.13
C GLY A 288 11.64 17.26 -8.63
N ASP A 289 12.16 18.20 -9.41
CA ASP A 289 12.20 18.20 -10.89
C ASP A 289 10.85 17.91 -11.57
N GLY A 290 9.74 18.32 -10.95
CA GLY A 290 8.40 18.08 -11.49
C GLY A 290 7.90 16.63 -11.43
N VAL A 291 8.67 15.72 -10.86
CA VAL A 291 8.25 14.31 -10.70
C VAL A 291 7.11 14.19 -9.70
N ARG A 292 5.96 13.74 -10.17
CA ARG A 292 4.78 13.50 -9.33
C ARG A 292 4.98 12.26 -8.46
N ALA A 293 5.07 12.47 -7.15
CA ALA A 293 5.11 11.42 -6.15
C ALA A 293 3.90 11.55 -5.22
N TRP A 294 3.35 10.43 -4.81
CA TRP A 294 2.26 10.37 -3.85
C TRP A 294 2.43 9.17 -2.92
N GLY A 295 1.85 9.22 -1.75
CA GLY A 295 1.97 8.11 -0.80
C GLY A 295 1.40 8.42 0.57
N LYS A 296 1.63 7.51 1.51
CA LYS A 296 1.17 7.67 2.89
C LYS A 296 2.19 7.12 3.88
N THR A 297 2.46 7.90 4.92
CA THR A 297 3.22 7.47 6.10
C THR A 297 2.38 6.60 7.01
N GLY A 298 3.01 5.65 7.67
CA GLY A 298 2.48 4.88 8.78
C GLY A 298 3.45 4.92 9.95
N THR A 299 2.93 5.11 11.15
CA THR A 299 3.67 5.00 12.41
C THR A 299 2.73 4.37 13.41
N THR A 300 3.19 3.35 14.10
CA THR A 300 2.42 2.71 15.18
C THR A 300 2.72 3.36 16.52
N GLU A 301 1.92 3.05 17.52
CA GLU A 301 2.17 3.47 18.90
C GLU A 301 3.59 3.05 19.32
N ASP A 302 4.21 3.87 20.15
CA ASP A 302 5.60 3.69 20.61
C ASP A 302 6.64 3.54 19.49
N TYR A 303 6.31 3.92 18.25
CA TYR A 303 7.25 3.85 17.11
C TYR A 303 7.80 2.44 16.83
N GLY A 304 7.01 1.41 17.10
CA GLY A 304 7.42 0.02 16.90
C GLY A 304 7.53 -0.39 15.43
N ASP A 305 6.68 0.19 14.57
CA ASP A 305 6.68 0.00 13.12
C ASP A 305 6.56 1.35 12.42
N ALA A 306 7.40 1.61 11.44
CA ALA A 306 7.37 2.80 10.60
C ALA A 306 7.29 2.43 9.13
N TRP A 307 6.40 3.10 8.39
CA TRP A 307 6.08 2.82 7.00
C TRP A 307 6.08 4.07 6.13
N PHE A 308 6.53 3.92 4.91
CA PHE A 308 6.11 4.77 3.80
C PHE A 308 5.77 3.91 2.59
N VAL A 309 4.55 4.05 2.10
CA VAL A 309 4.12 3.40 0.86
C VAL A 309 3.75 4.49 -0.11
N GLY A 310 4.43 4.52 -1.23
CA GLY A 310 4.27 5.59 -2.21
C GLY A 310 4.52 5.11 -3.63
N SER A 311 4.17 5.96 -4.58
CA SER A 311 4.27 5.65 -6.00
C SER A 311 4.62 6.89 -6.81
N THR A 312 5.25 6.64 -7.95
CA THR A 312 5.28 7.52 -9.11
C THR A 312 4.37 6.93 -10.19
N GLU A 313 4.44 7.45 -11.40
CA GLU A 313 3.77 6.84 -12.55
C GLU A 313 4.32 5.43 -12.83
N GLN A 314 5.62 5.21 -12.65
CA GLN A 314 6.33 4.00 -13.05
C GLN A 314 6.25 2.89 -11.99
N TYR A 315 6.49 3.22 -10.73
CA TYR A 315 6.70 2.25 -9.65
C TYR A 315 5.90 2.57 -8.40
N THR A 316 5.35 1.52 -7.80
CA THR A 316 4.83 1.53 -6.44
C THR A 316 5.83 0.83 -5.51
N VAL A 317 6.20 1.50 -4.43
CA VAL A 317 7.20 1.02 -3.48
C VAL A 317 6.68 1.10 -2.06
N ALA A 318 6.76 -0.02 -1.33
CA ALA A 318 6.49 -0.07 0.09
C ALA A 318 7.82 -0.22 0.85
N VAL A 319 8.04 0.64 1.83
CA VAL A 319 9.16 0.59 2.76
C VAL A 319 8.63 0.46 4.18
N TRP A 320 9.07 -0.58 4.89
CA TRP A 320 8.88 -0.76 6.31
C TRP A 320 10.24 -0.67 7.03
N VAL A 321 10.24 -0.07 8.22
CA VAL A 321 11.41 0.00 9.11
C VAL A 321 10.97 -0.39 10.52
N GLY A 322 11.77 -1.24 11.16
CA GLY A 322 11.55 -1.73 12.53
C GLY A 322 12.53 -2.81 12.91
N TYR A 323 12.42 -3.33 14.11
CA TYR A 323 13.22 -4.48 14.54
C TYR A 323 12.60 -5.79 14.03
N ALA A 324 13.41 -6.61 13.37
CA ALA A 324 12.93 -7.81 12.66
C ALA A 324 12.34 -8.86 13.61
N ASP A 325 12.97 -9.07 14.75
CA ASP A 325 12.67 -10.20 15.64
C ASP A 325 11.56 -9.90 16.66
N LYS A 326 11.30 -8.61 16.94
CA LYS A 326 10.30 -8.17 17.92
C LYS A 326 9.78 -6.77 17.60
N VAL A 327 8.62 -6.42 18.13
CA VAL A 327 8.18 -5.02 18.16
C VAL A 327 8.97 -4.32 19.28
N GLN A 328 9.83 -3.40 18.87
CA GLN A 328 10.64 -2.60 19.79
C GLN A 328 10.46 -1.12 19.45
N PRO A 329 10.21 -0.27 20.45
CA PRO A 329 10.13 1.16 20.26
C PRO A 329 11.39 1.76 19.66
N MET A 330 11.24 2.59 18.64
CA MET A 330 12.32 3.32 17.98
C MET A 330 12.20 4.81 18.32
N LYS A 331 12.54 5.17 19.59
CA LYS A 331 12.32 6.51 20.13
C LYS A 331 13.49 7.48 19.89
N THR A 332 14.68 6.96 19.58
CA THR A 332 15.91 7.74 19.44
C THR A 332 16.75 7.39 18.21
N GLU A 333 16.31 6.41 17.42
CA GLU A 333 17.09 5.83 16.32
C GLU A 333 17.18 6.74 15.09
N TRP A 334 16.34 7.76 14.98
CA TRP A 334 16.47 8.79 13.97
C TRP A 334 17.27 9.98 14.50
N GLN A 335 18.61 9.88 14.46
CA GLN A 335 19.51 11.01 14.86
C GLN A 335 19.21 11.60 16.27
N GLY A 336 18.78 10.72 17.19
CA GLY A 336 18.36 11.12 18.53
C GLY A 336 16.84 11.27 18.71
N ASP A 337 16.09 11.32 17.61
CA ASP A 337 14.63 11.45 17.60
C ASP A 337 13.94 10.10 17.28
N SER A 338 12.61 10.09 17.34
CA SER A 338 11.80 8.93 17.04
C SER A 338 11.74 8.62 15.54
N VAL A 339 11.67 7.31 15.22
CA VAL A 339 11.47 6.83 13.85
C VAL A 339 9.99 6.81 13.51
N ALA A 340 9.60 7.73 12.63
CA ALA A 340 8.26 7.79 12.05
C ALA A 340 8.29 7.44 10.55
N GLY A 341 7.13 7.24 9.94
CA GLY A 341 7.05 6.96 8.51
C GLY A 341 7.63 8.06 7.60
N GLY A 342 7.66 9.31 8.09
CA GLY A 342 8.27 10.46 7.42
C GLY A 342 9.79 10.58 7.57
N THR A 343 10.45 9.69 8.33
CA THR A 343 11.90 9.67 8.57
C THR A 343 12.59 8.62 7.68
N TYR A 344 13.18 7.56 8.24
CA TYR A 344 13.85 6.51 7.47
C TYR A 344 13.01 5.94 6.31
N PRO A 345 11.74 5.55 6.50
CA PRO A 345 10.99 4.96 5.38
C PRO A 345 10.85 5.91 4.20
N ALA A 346 10.52 7.19 4.44
CA ALA A 346 10.39 8.19 3.39
C ALA A 346 11.74 8.52 2.72
N ALA A 347 12.84 8.58 3.50
CA ALA A 347 14.19 8.84 3.00
C ALA A 347 14.71 7.69 2.14
N ILE A 348 14.53 6.44 2.59
CA ILE A 348 14.89 5.23 1.81
C ILE A 348 14.10 5.18 0.51
N TRP A 349 12.79 5.45 0.57
CA TRP A 349 11.93 5.49 -0.60
C TRP A 349 12.38 6.56 -1.60
N HIS A 350 12.70 7.78 -1.12
CA HIS A 350 13.21 8.87 -1.96
C HIS A 350 14.48 8.47 -2.70
N ASP A 351 15.49 8.00 -1.98
CA ASP A 351 16.79 7.64 -2.56
C ASP A 351 16.65 6.48 -3.56
N PHE A 352 15.86 5.48 -3.19
CA PHE A 352 15.56 4.39 -4.11
C PHE A 352 14.86 4.89 -5.38
N MET A 353 13.75 5.63 -5.24
CA MET A 353 12.93 6.07 -6.37
C MET A 353 13.74 6.95 -7.32
N LYS A 354 14.51 7.91 -6.80
CA LYS A 354 15.40 8.75 -7.59
C LYS A 354 16.39 7.92 -8.41
N SER A 355 17.01 6.92 -7.76
CA SER A 355 17.95 6.03 -8.45
C SER A 355 17.29 5.09 -9.46
N ALA A 356 16.06 4.63 -9.21
CA ALA A 356 15.32 3.77 -10.11
C ALA A 356 14.88 4.53 -11.38
N LEU A 357 14.38 5.76 -11.22
CA LEU A 357 14.03 6.61 -12.36
C LEU A 357 15.26 6.97 -13.23
N ALA A 358 16.40 7.27 -12.59
CA ALA A 358 17.65 7.47 -13.31
C ALA A 358 18.09 6.22 -14.10
N LEU A 359 17.91 5.01 -13.53
CA LEU A 359 18.18 3.75 -14.24
C LEU A 359 17.28 3.58 -15.46
N ASP A 360 16.02 3.96 -15.38
CA ASP A 360 15.10 3.89 -16.51
C ASP A 360 15.46 4.89 -17.61
N GLU A 361 15.93 6.07 -17.22
CA GLU A 361 16.45 7.06 -18.18
C GLU A 361 17.71 6.55 -18.87
N GLU A 362 18.69 5.99 -18.14
CA GLU A 362 19.88 5.34 -18.71
C GLU A 362 19.50 4.26 -19.74
N ARG A 363 18.51 3.41 -19.39
CA ARG A 363 18.02 2.35 -20.27
C ARG A 363 17.30 2.89 -21.51
N ALA A 364 16.52 3.95 -21.34
CA ALA A 364 15.87 4.62 -22.46
C ALA A 364 16.90 5.23 -23.41
N LYS A 365 17.88 5.96 -22.87
CA LYS A 365 19.01 6.50 -23.67
C LYS A 365 19.75 5.40 -24.43
N ALA A 366 20.04 4.25 -23.77
CA ALA A 366 20.71 3.13 -24.42
C ALA A 366 19.89 2.52 -25.57
N ARG A 367 18.55 2.45 -25.42
CA ARG A 367 17.64 1.96 -26.47
C ARG A 367 17.51 2.93 -27.64
N CYS A 368 17.60 4.23 -27.43
CA CYS A 368 17.47 5.24 -28.46
C CYS A 368 18.70 5.39 -29.38
N LYS A 369 19.71 4.49 -29.28
CA LYS A 369 20.91 4.55 -30.10
C LYS A 369 20.70 4.08 -31.53
N THR A 370 19.68 3.32 -31.85
CA THR A 370 19.40 2.83 -33.22
C THR A 370 18.42 3.75 -33.94
N GLU A 371 18.58 3.94 -35.26
CA GLU A 371 17.69 4.78 -36.07
C GLU A 371 16.21 4.38 -35.97
N LYS A 372 15.93 3.06 -35.92
CA LYS A 372 14.57 2.55 -35.75
C LYS A 372 13.94 2.96 -34.41
N GLN A 373 14.75 3.11 -33.36
CA GLN A 373 14.29 3.42 -32.02
C GLN A 373 14.23 4.93 -31.78
N LYS A 374 15.02 5.74 -32.49
CA LYS A 374 14.98 7.21 -32.40
C LYS A 374 13.61 7.78 -32.77
N LYS A 375 12.85 7.11 -33.63
CA LYS A 375 11.47 7.50 -34.03
C LYS A 375 10.41 7.18 -32.98
N THR A 376 10.77 6.58 -31.84
CA THR A 376 9.78 6.32 -30.78
C THR A 376 9.47 7.58 -29.98
N LYS A 377 8.18 7.76 -29.60
CA LYS A 377 7.74 8.89 -28.78
C LYS A 377 8.63 9.10 -27.54
N ARG A 378 9.06 8.03 -26.89
CA ARG A 378 9.92 8.11 -25.70
C ARG A 378 11.31 8.67 -26.02
N CYS A 379 11.89 8.33 -27.16
CA CYS A 379 13.18 8.89 -27.57
C CYS A 379 13.08 10.36 -27.96
N GLN A 380 11.97 10.77 -28.57
CA GLN A 380 11.66 12.16 -28.88
C GLN A 380 11.50 12.99 -27.59
N GLU A 381 10.73 12.49 -26.60
CA GLU A 381 10.56 13.12 -25.29
C GLU A 381 11.88 13.31 -24.52
N LEU A 382 12.88 12.44 -24.75
CA LEU A 382 14.22 12.56 -24.17
C LEU A 382 15.17 13.46 -24.98
N GLY A 383 14.68 14.07 -26.05
CA GLY A 383 15.52 14.87 -26.95
C GLY A 383 16.56 14.05 -27.74
N LEU A 384 16.38 12.71 -27.79
CA LEU A 384 17.27 11.76 -28.45
C LEU A 384 16.68 11.21 -29.76
N GLY A 385 15.47 11.65 -30.12
CA GLY A 385 14.73 11.21 -31.29
C GLY A 385 14.87 12.20 -32.46
N THR A 386 14.71 11.68 -33.68
CA THR A 386 14.45 12.51 -34.87
C THR A 386 12.93 12.82 -34.89
N PRO A 387 12.53 14.05 -35.28
CA PRO A 387 11.10 14.34 -35.50
C PRO A 387 10.55 13.36 -36.55
N ASP A 388 9.29 12.96 -36.40
CA ASP A 388 8.59 12.22 -37.44
C ASP A 388 8.42 13.15 -38.66
N ASP A 389 9.01 12.77 -39.77
CA ASP A 389 8.88 13.50 -41.06
C ASP A 389 7.44 13.50 -41.61
N ASP A 390 6.53 12.72 -40.96
CA ASP A 390 5.08 12.61 -41.27
C ASP A 390 4.17 13.40 -40.35
N ALA A 391 4.71 14.19 -39.40
CA ALA A 391 3.88 15.09 -38.61
C ALA A 391 3.40 16.25 -39.49
N THR A 392 2.20 16.15 -40.02
CA THR A 392 1.50 17.25 -40.70
C THR A 392 1.59 18.48 -39.80
N PRO A 393 2.10 19.63 -40.28
CA PRO A 393 2.15 20.85 -39.47
C PRO A 393 0.72 21.19 -39.06
N LEU A 394 0.47 21.28 -37.77
CA LEU A 394 -0.74 21.91 -37.25
C LEU A 394 -0.79 23.30 -37.86
N GLY A 395 -1.81 23.55 -38.71
CA GLY A 395 -1.96 24.74 -39.51
C GLY A 395 -1.65 26.01 -38.71
N GLU A 396 -0.87 26.87 -39.35
CA GLU A 396 -0.61 28.23 -38.91
C GLU A 396 -1.96 28.92 -38.60
N VAL A 397 -2.11 29.37 -37.39
CA VAL A 397 -3.18 30.30 -36.99
C VAL A 397 -2.81 31.63 -37.65
N PRO A 398 -3.70 32.23 -38.49
CA PRO A 398 -3.41 33.50 -39.14
C PRO A 398 -3.19 34.60 -38.11
N ALA A 399 -2.06 35.25 -38.18
CA ALA A 399 -1.75 36.47 -37.46
C ALA A 399 -2.68 37.57 -37.98
N GLY A 400 -3.58 38.10 -37.18
CA GLY A 400 -4.39 39.22 -37.52
C GLY A 400 -5.41 39.56 -36.44
N ALA A 401 -4.97 40.28 -35.41
CA ALA A 401 -5.88 41.13 -34.63
C ALA A 401 -5.12 42.35 -34.10
N PRO A 402 -5.71 43.57 -34.27
CA PRO A 402 -5.02 44.76 -33.87
C PRO A 402 -5.14 45.05 -32.36
N THR A 403 -4.09 45.64 -31.85
CA THR A 403 -4.00 46.26 -30.53
C THR A 403 -5.07 47.33 -30.32
N GLY A 404 -5.86 47.21 -29.26
CA GLY A 404 -6.82 48.20 -28.81
C GLY A 404 -6.77 48.38 -27.30
N THR A 405 -6.29 49.54 -26.93
CA THR A 405 -6.15 50.25 -25.70
C THR A 405 -7.23 50.10 -24.63
N THR A 406 -6.77 50.13 -23.41
CA THR A 406 -7.37 50.43 -22.09
C THR A 406 -8.57 51.38 -22.10
N ALA A 407 -9.64 51.09 -21.29
CA ALA A 407 -10.34 52.06 -20.44
C ALA A 407 -11.23 51.34 -19.40
N SER A 408 -11.11 51.80 -18.15
CA SER A 408 -11.94 51.46 -16.99
C SER A 408 -13.34 52.09 -17.02
N PRO A 409 -14.26 51.65 -16.16
CA PRO A 409 -15.69 51.90 -16.30
C PRO A 409 -16.15 53.17 -15.59
N SER A 410 -17.17 53.83 -16.14
CA SER A 410 -18.00 54.79 -15.39
C SER A 410 -19.47 54.47 -15.61
N SER A 411 -20.20 54.56 -14.51
CA SER A 411 -21.62 54.49 -14.30
C SER A 411 -22.42 55.50 -15.14
N THR A 412 -23.62 55.12 -15.62
CA THR A 412 -24.86 55.94 -15.44
C THR A 412 -26.11 55.24 -15.99
N THR A 413 -27.07 55.18 -15.14
CA THR A 413 -28.55 55.21 -15.17
C THR A 413 -29.25 55.47 -16.53
N GLY A 414 -30.38 54.77 -16.69
CA GLY A 414 -31.59 55.33 -17.24
C GLY A 414 -32.30 54.54 -18.31
N GLY A 415 -33.49 54.06 -18.01
CA GLY A 415 -34.72 54.25 -18.74
C GLY A 415 -35.07 53.22 -19.84
N ASP A 416 -35.96 52.43 -19.56
CA ASP A 416 -37.44 52.43 -19.87
C ASP A 416 -37.88 51.65 -21.10
N GLU A 417 -38.96 50.93 -20.86
CA GLU A 417 -40.09 50.47 -21.69
C GLU A 417 -39.98 49.35 -22.73
N GLY A 418 -40.82 48.32 -22.47
CA GLY A 418 -41.76 47.86 -23.49
C GLY A 418 -41.85 46.36 -23.73
N GLY A 419 -42.82 45.72 -23.13
CA GLY A 419 -43.87 44.98 -23.77
C GLY A 419 -43.72 43.51 -24.15
N GLY A 420 -44.63 42.70 -23.63
CA GLY A 420 -45.26 41.58 -24.34
C GLY A 420 -44.88 40.17 -23.80
N ASP A 421 -45.61 39.68 -22.94
CA ASP A 421 -46.74 38.72 -22.88
C ASP A 421 -46.40 37.22 -23.14
N ASP A 422 -46.99 36.44 -22.22
CA ASP A 422 -47.56 35.08 -22.33
C ASP A 422 -46.59 33.90 -22.17
N ASP A 423 -46.73 32.90 -21.35
CA ASP A 423 -47.86 32.28 -20.64
C ASP A 423 -47.33 31.26 -19.63
N ALA A 424 -47.85 31.28 -18.46
CA ALA A 424 -47.77 30.14 -17.52
C ALA A 424 -48.93 29.15 -17.86
N PRO A 425 -48.90 27.90 -17.38
CA PRO A 425 -49.53 27.65 -16.09
C PRO A 425 -48.92 26.54 -15.23
N SER A 426 -49.03 26.77 -13.93
CA SER A 426 -49.08 25.71 -12.89
C SER A 426 -50.52 25.16 -12.80
N PRO A 427 -50.71 23.97 -12.24
CA PRO A 427 -51.88 23.73 -11.38
C PRO A 427 -51.50 23.11 -10.03
N SER A 428 -51.86 23.74 -8.95
CA SER A 428 -52.91 23.56 -7.95
C SER A 428 -53.27 22.11 -7.61
N SER A 429 -52.99 21.67 -6.37
CA SER A 429 -53.78 21.63 -5.13
C SER A 429 -55.10 20.84 -5.17
N GLY A 430 -55.30 20.03 -4.15
CA GLY A 430 -56.56 19.49 -3.64
C GLY A 430 -56.42 18.00 -3.33
N GLY A 431 -56.72 17.44 -2.20
CA GLY A 431 -57.50 17.86 -1.06
C GLY A 431 -58.15 16.64 -0.47
N THR A 432 -58.08 16.55 0.85
CA THR A 432 -59.09 16.10 1.82
C THR A 432 -59.67 14.69 1.82
N GLY A 433 -59.71 14.18 3.06
CA GLY A 433 -60.74 13.33 3.64
C GLY A 433 -60.21 11.98 4.13
N GLY A 434 -60.21 11.56 5.37
CA GLY A 434 -61.14 11.75 6.47
C GLY A 434 -61.71 10.41 6.85
N GLY A 435 -61.76 10.06 8.13
CA GLY A 435 -62.62 9.00 8.66
C GLY A 435 -61.87 8.01 9.58
N ASP A 436 -61.83 8.28 10.81
CA ASP A 436 -62.40 7.72 12.06
C ASP A 436 -62.92 6.27 11.95
N THR A 437 -62.59 5.42 12.90
CA THR A 437 -63.32 5.08 14.14
C THR A 437 -62.78 3.78 14.75
N ASP A 438 -62.46 3.85 16.00
CA ASP A 438 -62.98 3.16 17.19
C ASP A 438 -62.96 1.63 17.31
N GLY A 439 -62.60 1.24 18.53
CA GLY A 439 -63.10 0.11 19.31
C GLY A 439 -61.97 -0.84 19.73
N GLY A 440 -61.54 -1.00 20.94
CA GLY A 440 -62.26 -1.08 22.21
C GLY A 440 -62.16 -2.51 22.73
N GLY A 441 -61.69 -2.71 23.96
CA GLY A 441 -62.00 -3.88 24.78
C GLY A 441 -60.79 -4.75 25.16
N THR A 442 -60.22 -4.55 26.30
CA THR A 442 -60.47 -5.09 27.68
C THR A 442 -60.12 -6.55 27.92
N ASP A 443 -59.33 -6.67 28.98
CA ASP A 443 -59.32 -7.70 30.03
C ASP A 443 -58.71 -9.09 29.80
N GLY A 444 -57.77 -9.39 30.68
CA GLY A 444 -57.96 -10.43 31.68
C GLY A 444 -56.79 -11.32 31.95
N GLY A 445 -56.16 -11.11 33.10
CA GLY A 445 -55.94 -12.19 34.06
C GLY A 445 -54.80 -13.16 33.93
N GLY A 446 -53.82 -12.98 34.80
CA GLY A 446 -53.50 -14.00 35.82
C GLY A 446 -52.59 -15.16 35.45
N GLY A 447 -51.51 -15.30 36.21
CA GLY A 447 -50.94 -16.61 36.44
C GLY A 447 -49.43 -16.67 36.48
N GLY A 448 -48.87 -16.67 37.67
CA GLY A 448 -47.46 -16.83 37.97
C GLY A 448 -46.90 -18.20 37.59
N GLY A 449 -45.61 -18.22 37.44
CA GLY A 449 -44.81 -19.44 37.26
C GLY A 449 -43.34 -19.08 37.28
N GLY A 450 -42.75 -19.10 38.46
CA GLY A 450 -41.31 -19.01 38.64
C GLY A 450 -40.61 -20.21 38.02
N GLY A 451 -39.71 -19.93 37.12
CA GLY A 451 -38.76 -20.89 36.59
C GLY A 451 -37.37 -20.32 36.72
N GLY A 452 -36.64 -20.73 37.74
CA GLY A 452 -35.25 -20.40 37.95
C GLY A 452 -34.41 -20.89 36.77
N GLN A 453 -33.79 -19.96 36.09
CA GLN A 453 -32.72 -20.23 35.14
C GLN A 453 -31.43 -20.41 35.91
N THR A 454 -30.92 -21.67 35.93
CA THR A 454 -29.53 -21.98 36.29
C THR A 454 -28.58 -21.23 35.38
N PRO A 455 -27.54 -20.57 35.92
CA PRO A 455 -26.53 -19.94 35.09
C PRO A 455 -25.80 -20.98 34.25
N ALA A 456 -25.54 -20.64 32.98
CA ALA A 456 -24.76 -21.46 32.07
C ALA A 456 -23.36 -21.68 32.66
N PRO A 457 -22.76 -22.88 32.48
CA PRO A 457 -21.42 -23.15 32.96
C PRO A 457 -20.40 -22.29 32.23
N ASP A 458 -19.39 -21.82 32.97
CA ASP A 458 -18.25 -21.09 32.47
C ASP A 458 -17.58 -21.84 31.31
N PRO A 459 -17.12 -21.15 30.27
CA PRO A 459 -16.36 -21.80 29.20
C PRO A 459 -15.06 -22.42 29.75
N ALA A 460 -14.81 -23.65 29.39
CA ALA A 460 -13.61 -24.39 29.77
C ALA A 460 -12.32 -23.58 29.43
N PRO A 461 -11.30 -23.58 30.28
CA PRO A 461 -10.04 -22.91 30.01
C PRO A 461 -9.41 -23.47 28.72
N ALA A 462 -8.85 -22.56 27.93
CA ALA A 462 -8.15 -22.91 26.70
C ALA A 462 -7.02 -23.93 26.96
N PRO A 463 -6.81 -24.92 26.10
CA PRO A 463 -5.74 -25.88 26.27
C PRO A 463 -4.38 -25.22 26.32
N THR A 464 -3.59 -25.56 27.31
CA THR A 464 -2.18 -25.14 27.46
C THR A 464 -1.42 -25.55 26.19
N PRO A 465 -0.58 -24.68 25.61
CA PRO A 465 0.23 -25.05 24.46
C PRO A 465 1.17 -26.19 24.84
N ALA A 466 1.27 -27.18 23.95
CA ALA A 466 2.17 -28.30 24.10
C ALA A 466 3.62 -27.82 24.25
N PRO A 467 4.41 -28.45 25.15
CA PRO A 467 5.82 -28.10 25.29
C PRO A 467 6.56 -28.33 23.97
N ALA A 468 7.48 -27.40 23.64
CA ALA A 468 8.32 -27.49 22.47
C ALA A 468 9.12 -28.81 22.47
N PRO A 469 9.32 -29.47 21.31
CA PRO A 469 10.10 -30.70 21.25
C PRO A 469 11.53 -30.43 21.71
N THR A 470 12.01 -31.29 22.63
CA THR A 470 13.40 -31.30 23.08
C THR A 470 14.32 -31.56 21.88
N PRO A 471 15.42 -30.83 21.73
CA PRO A 471 16.38 -31.08 20.66
C PRO A 471 16.97 -32.49 20.82
N ALA A 472 17.08 -33.23 19.73
CA ALA A 472 17.67 -34.54 19.68
C ALA A 472 19.15 -34.47 20.12
N PRO A 473 19.67 -35.49 20.85
CA PRO A 473 21.07 -35.52 21.24
C PRO A 473 21.96 -35.56 20.01
N SER A 474 22.95 -34.67 19.98
CA SER A 474 24.00 -34.64 18.95
C SER A 474 24.84 -35.89 19.03
N THR A 475 24.91 -36.64 17.94
CA THR A 475 25.89 -37.75 17.77
C THR A 475 27.30 -37.23 17.84
N PRO A 476 28.20 -37.88 18.60
CA PRO A 476 29.61 -37.49 18.64
C PRO A 476 30.27 -37.79 17.29
N ALA A 477 31.08 -36.87 16.81
CA ALA A 477 31.89 -37.03 15.61
C ALA A 477 32.90 -38.17 15.80
N PRO A 478 33.24 -38.97 14.77
CA PRO A 478 34.24 -40.02 14.86
C PRO A 478 35.63 -39.42 15.08
N GLY A 479 36.33 -39.93 16.09
CA GLY A 479 37.66 -39.49 16.51
C GLY A 479 38.67 -39.64 15.38
N GLY A 480 39.33 -38.53 15.03
CA GLY A 480 40.51 -38.52 14.19
C GLY A 480 41.69 -39.11 14.93
N ALA A 481 42.33 -40.13 14.35
CA ALA A 481 43.53 -40.75 14.85
C ALA A 481 44.72 -39.75 14.83
N ALA A 482 45.46 -39.72 15.93
CA ALA A 482 46.71 -38.97 16.02
C ALA A 482 47.80 -39.61 15.17
N PRO A 483 48.69 -38.88 14.50
CA PRO A 483 49.88 -39.44 13.89
C PRO A 483 50.98 -39.64 14.94
N ALA A 484 51.59 -40.81 14.87
CA ALA A 484 52.70 -41.25 15.68
C ALA A 484 53.96 -40.39 15.50
N GLY A 485 54.72 -40.24 16.56
CA GLY A 485 55.93 -39.45 16.63
C GLY A 485 57.02 -39.95 15.70
N GLY A 486 57.73 -39.02 15.09
CA GLY A 486 59.04 -39.21 14.42
C GLY A 486 60.12 -38.44 15.15
N ALA A 487 61.14 -39.18 15.50
CA ALA A 487 62.29 -38.77 16.26
C ALA A 487 63.18 -37.71 15.61
N THR A 488 63.74 -36.86 16.39
CA THR A 488 64.87 -35.99 16.08
C THR A 488 66.13 -36.75 15.89
N PRO A 489 67.08 -36.36 15.02
CA PRO A 489 68.50 -36.46 15.32
C PRO A 489 69.11 -35.07 15.49
N SER A 490 69.92 -35.04 16.59
CA SER A 490 70.91 -33.98 16.85
C SER A 490 72.16 -34.18 16.03
N THR A 491 72.89 -33.11 15.90
CA THR A 491 74.33 -32.92 15.67
C THR A 491 74.67 -32.26 14.33
N GLY A 492 75.48 -31.24 14.49
CA GLY A 492 76.43 -30.66 13.61
C GLY A 492 76.41 -29.14 13.69
#